data_c1670d27fdc6e41718ead4e38b49d86e
#
_entry.id   c1670d27fdc6e41718ead4e38b49d86e
#
_cell.length_a   1.000
_cell.length_b   1.000
_cell.length_c   1.000
_cell.angle_alpha   90.00
_cell.angle_beta   90.00
_cell.angle_gamma   90.00
#
_symmetry.space_group_name_H-M   'P 1'
#
loop_
_entity.id
_entity.type
_entity.pdbx_description
1 polymer ?
#
loop_
_entity_poly.entity_id
_entity_poly.type
_entity_poly.pdbx_seq_one_letter_code
_entity_poly.pdbx_strand_id
1 'polypeptide(L)'
;MKPRTKLEKRVTELSGKLPAITKEQKDWAKEHLFDHFAYKCKDELWCSECGKMWVNTSKDKLGDKIECPYCHHQLDVKVSRKQKIREEAYMSILQVKGGFQVIRHILCWKNVRKETSPVYYDFTEVVQEWIREDGKRTIIARPINMGGNGFAYSSPLSIKGEYGSNPYNYYGDLYAIYGELYPRKELLPELKKRGLNRWFPDVIPSKLIRDLLKGGNDVELCLKTGQISMLKHMYKNGFRQLRYKPSFNICNRNHYIIKDASMWEDYMSLLSYFGKDLHNAHYVCPKNLKVAHDRLLKKKTAIEAKLRQERNRIAAIRRREKLMKDIAGFYERMKKFFGMKITDGNIVICPLESITQFYQEGKAMHHCVYSNGYYKRSDCLILSAKDTDGKRIETIEVNLKTLDIVQSRAVCNGVSEYHDQIVKLVKKNMNLIRQKLIA
;
A
#
# COMPACT_ATOMS: atom_id res chain seq x y z
N MET A 1 -26.03 -25.60 -0.05
CA MET A 1 -26.72 -26.19 1.14
C MET A 1 -28.21 -26.27 0.89
N LYS A 2 -28.96 -27.17 1.58
CA LYS A 2 -30.44 -27.20 1.50
C LYS A 2 -31.02 -25.97 2.25
N PRO A 3 -32.11 -25.35 1.74
CA PRO A 3 -32.73 -24.19 2.40
C PRO A 3 -33.39 -24.63 3.74
N ARG A 4 -33.10 -23.91 4.83
CA ARG A 4 -33.54 -24.22 6.20
C ARG A 4 -34.66 -23.29 6.65
N THR A 5 -34.57 -21.98 6.36
CA THR A 5 -35.55 -20.97 6.79
C THR A 5 -36.71 -20.82 5.76
N LYS A 6 -37.82 -20.25 6.19
CA LYS A 6 -38.94 -19.87 5.28
C LYS A 6 -38.45 -18.94 4.16
N LEU A 7 -37.57 -18.01 4.50
CA LEU A 7 -36.97 -17.06 3.53
C LEU A 7 -36.13 -17.81 2.49
N GLU A 8 -35.20 -18.67 2.92
CA GLU A 8 -34.37 -19.47 2.02
C GLU A 8 -35.17 -20.34 1.07
N LYS A 9 -36.24 -21.00 1.59
CA LYS A 9 -37.16 -21.79 0.77
C LYS A 9 -37.82 -20.93 -0.30
N ARG A 10 -38.35 -19.75 0.09
CA ARG A 10 -38.97 -18.79 -0.86
C ARG A 10 -37.98 -18.30 -1.91
N VAL A 11 -36.78 -17.93 -1.49
CA VAL A 11 -35.74 -17.44 -2.43
C VAL A 11 -35.30 -18.55 -3.39
N THR A 12 -35.18 -19.80 -2.93
CA THR A 12 -34.88 -20.97 -3.78
C THR A 12 -35.97 -21.21 -4.82
N GLU A 13 -37.23 -21.14 -4.41
CA GLU A 13 -38.37 -21.25 -5.34
C GLU A 13 -38.38 -20.16 -6.39
N LEU A 14 -38.20 -18.90 -5.98
CA LEU A 14 -38.15 -17.75 -6.89
C LEU A 14 -36.94 -17.81 -7.83
N SER A 15 -35.80 -18.31 -7.36
CA SER A 15 -34.61 -18.54 -8.17
C SER A 15 -34.88 -19.49 -9.34
N GLY A 16 -35.60 -20.57 -9.10
CA GLY A 16 -36.01 -21.52 -10.16
C GLY A 16 -36.99 -20.92 -11.19
N LYS A 17 -37.61 -19.78 -10.85
CA LYS A 17 -38.55 -19.04 -11.73
C LYS A 17 -37.92 -17.84 -12.43
N LEU A 18 -36.61 -17.65 -12.32
CA LEU A 18 -35.90 -16.62 -13.06
C LEU A 18 -35.78 -17.01 -14.54
N PRO A 19 -35.93 -16.07 -15.48
CA PRO A 19 -35.79 -16.36 -16.89
C PRO A 19 -34.35 -16.77 -17.23
N ALA A 20 -34.18 -17.58 -18.26
CA ALA A 20 -32.87 -17.87 -18.82
C ALA A 20 -32.22 -16.57 -19.35
N ILE A 21 -30.88 -16.57 -19.46
CA ILE A 21 -30.15 -15.46 -20.06
C ILE A 21 -30.57 -15.30 -21.53
N THR A 22 -31.06 -14.12 -21.88
CA THR A 22 -31.61 -13.86 -23.21
C THR A 22 -30.50 -13.76 -24.27
N LYS A 23 -30.88 -13.92 -25.54
CA LYS A 23 -29.94 -13.71 -26.65
C LYS A 23 -29.37 -12.30 -26.64
N GLU A 24 -30.22 -11.28 -26.44
CA GLU A 24 -29.81 -9.87 -26.32
C GLU A 24 -28.76 -9.63 -25.25
N GLN A 25 -28.91 -10.25 -24.07
CA GLN A 25 -27.92 -10.18 -22.97
C GLN A 25 -26.59 -10.84 -23.34
N LYS A 26 -26.66 -11.99 -24.01
CA LYS A 26 -25.44 -12.70 -24.48
C LYS A 26 -24.71 -11.92 -25.55
N ASP A 27 -25.43 -11.33 -26.48
CA ASP A 27 -24.84 -10.55 -27.59
C ASP A 27 -24.24 -9.24 -27.06
N TRP A 28 -24.90 -8.57 -26.11
CA TRP A 28 -24.30 -7.44 -25.40
C TRP A 28 -23.01 -7.82 -24.67
N ALA A 29 -22.99 -8.97 -23.98
CA ALA A 29 -21.79 -9.44 -23.27
C ALA A 29 -20.63 -9.73 -24.21
N LYS A 30 -20.89 -10.29 -25.38
CA LYS A 30 -19.82 -10.53 -26.39
C LYS A 30 -19.20 -9.23 -26.86
N GLU A 31 -20.05 -8.19 -27.09
CA GLU A 31 -19.61 -6.90 -27.62
C GLU A 31 -18.91 -6.01 -26.60
N HIS A 32 -19.27 -6.11 -25.29
CA HIS A 32 -18.83 -5.13 -24.30
C HIS A 32 -17.85 -5.68 -23.25
N LEU A 33 -17.74 -7.00 -23.12
CA LEU A 33 -16.93 -7.60 -22.04
C LEU A 33 -15.57 -8.09 -22.50
N PHE A 34 -15.35 -8.23 -23.80
CA PHE A 34 -14.14 -8.79 -24.36
C PHE A 34 -13.44 -7.80 -25.28
N ASP A 35 -12.13 -7.90 -25.33
CA ASP A 35 -11.33 -7.13 -26.26
C ASP A 35 -11.51 -7.63 -27.69
N HIS A 36 -11.55 -6.70 -28.67
CA HIS A 36 -11.71 -6.98 -30.09
C HIS A 36 -10.40 -6.66 -30.81
N PHE A 37 -9.52 -7.66 -30.98
CA PHE A 37 -8.20 -7.45 -31.56
C PHE A 37 -8.00 -8.19 -32.89
N ALA A 38 -7.25 -7.54 -33.80
CA ALA A 38 -6.52 -8.19 -34.86
C ALA A 38 -5.07 -8.41 -34.41
N TYR A 39 -4.70 -9.66 -34.17
CA TYR A 39 -3.35 -9.99 -33.73
C TYR A 39 -2.42 -10.10 -34.95
N LYS A 40 -1.42 -9.18 -34.97
CA LYS A 40 -0.41 -9.11 -36.03
C LYS A 40 0.83 -9.89 -35.67
N CYS A 41 1.25 -10.77 -36.57
CA CYS A 41 2.55 -11.47 -36.49
C CYS A 41 3.17 -11.45 -37.89
N LYS A 42 4.27 -10.71 -38.08
CA LYS A 42 4.87 -10.41 -39.40
C LYS A 42 3.84 -9.75 -40.31
N ASP A 43 3.57 -10.34 -41.44
CA ASP A 43 2.61 -9.84 -42.45
C ASP A 43 1.22 -10.48 -42.32
N GLU A 44 0.99 -11.25 -41.28
CA GLU A 44 -0.30 -11.91 -41.03
C GLU A 44 -1.06 -11.24 -39.88
N LEU A 45 -2.36 -11.16 -40.06
CA LEU A 45 -3.35 -10.75 -39.05
C LEU A 45 -4.31 -11.91 -38.80
N TRP A 46 -4.76 -12.09 -37.54
CA TRP A 46 -5.87 -12.98 -37.26
C TRP A 46 -6.85 -12.36 -36.27
N CYS A 47 -8.13 -12.62 -36.49
CA CYS A 47 -9.24 -12.01 -35.80
C CYS A 47 -9.53 -12.70 -34.46
N SER A 48 -9.64 -11.92 -33.36
CA SER A 48 -10.08 -12.44 -32.07
C SER A 48 -11.57 -12.81 -32.03
N GLU A 49 -12.37 -12.39 -33.03
CA GLU A 49 -13.82 -12.63 -33.07
C GLU A 49 -14.24 -13.84 -33.88
N CYS A 50 -13.49 -14.20 -34.93
CA CYS A 50 -13.83 -15.34 -35.74
C CYS A 50 -12.70 -16.37 -35.90
N GLY A 51 -11.50 -16.08 -35.39
CA GLY A 51 -10.32 -16.95 -35.47
C GLY A 51 -9.67 -16.98 -36.82
N LYS A 52 -10.27 -16.35 -37.85
CA LYS A 52 -9.74 -16.39 -39.22
C LYS A 52 -8.52 -15.51 -39.42
N MET A 53 -7.65 -15.89 -40.31
CA MET A 53 -6.40 -15.23 -40.67
C MET A 53 -6.46 -14.62 -42.07
N TRP A 54 -5.73 -13.50 -42.26
CA TRP A 54 -5.50 -12.89 -43.59
C TRP A 54 -4.14 -12.19 -43.64
N VAL A 55 -3.69 -11.90 -44.86
CA VAL A 55 -2.45 -11.17 -45.11
C VAL A 55 -2.69 -9.67 -44.95
N ASN A 56 -1.82 -8.98 -44.24
CA ASN A 56 -1.87 -7.54 -44.01
C ASN A 56 -1.36 -6.77 -45.25
N THR A 57 -2.20 -6.62 -46.25
CA THR A 57 -1.86 -5.90 -47.49
C THR A 57 -1.77 -4.38 -47.30
N SER A 58 -2.54 -3.83 -46.35
CA SER A 58 -2.60 -2.39 -46.05
C SER A 58 -1.43 -1.89 -45.20
N LYS A 59 -0.54 -2.78 -44.71
CA LYS A 59 0.57 -2.46 -43.78
C LYS A 59 0.13 -1.82 -42.48
N ASP A 60 -1.07 -2.18 -41.98
CA ASP A 60 -1.64 -1.67 -40.73
C ASP A 60 -0.70 -1.85 -39.55
N LYS A 61 -0.67 -0.87 -38.66
CA LYS A 61 0.28 -0.76 -37.55
C LYS A 61 -0.43 -0.96 -36.20
N LEU A 62 0.35 -1.06 -35.15
CA LEU A 62 -0.14 -1.11 -33.78
C LEU A 62 -1.03 0.12 -33.49
N GLY A 63 -2.25 -0.13 -32.99
CA GLY A 63 -3.22 0.90 -32.63
C GLY A 63 -4.14 1.35 -33.78
N ASP A 64 -3.94 0.87 -35.00
CA ASP A 64 -4.87 1.10 -36.10
C ASP A 64 -6.18 0.32 -35.86
N LYS A 65 -7.30 0.89 -36.30
CA LYS A 65 -8.60 0.21 -36.33
C LYS A 65 -8.84 -0.35 -37.73
N ILE A 66 -9.17 -1.63 -37.80
CA ILE A 66 -9.41 -2.33 -39.05
C ILE A 66 -10.68 -3.17 -38.98
N GLU A 67 -11.29 -3.43 -40.09
CA GLU A 67 -12.40 -4.35 -40.19
C GLU A 67 -11.94 -5.74 -40.56
N CYS A 68 -12.48 -6.77 -39.90
CA CYS A 68 -12.20 -8.15 -40.26
C CYS A 68 -12.87 -8.48 -41.57
N PRO A 69 -12.15 -9.00 -42.61
CA PRO A 69 -12.76 -9.30 -43.92
C PRO A 69 -13.74 -10.48 -43.90
N TYR A 70 -13.83 -11.23 -42.78
CA TYR A 70 -14.69 -12.41 -42.69
C TYR A 70 -15.93 -12.22 -41.79
N CYS A 71 -15.80 -11.51 -40.67
CA CYS A 71 -16.90 -11.32 -39.72
C CYS A 71 -17.31 -9.87 -39.54
N HIS A 72 -16.64 -8.94 -40.21
CA HIS A 72 -16.94 -7.51 -40.25
C HIS A 72 -16.87 -6.77 -38.89
N HIS A 73 -16.27 -7.41 -37.86
CA HIS A 73 -16.02 -6.73 -36.59
C HIS A 73 -14.90 -5.70 -36.73
N GLN A 74 -15.08 -4.56 -36.07
CA GLN A 74 -14.04 -3.55 -35.93
C GLN A 74 -13.03 -4.01 -34.89
N LEU A 75 -11.76 -4.01 -35.24
CA LEU A 75 -10.67 -4.60 -34.45
C LEU A 75 -9.54 -3.58 -34.25
N ASP A 76 -8.97 -3.55 -33.07
CA ASP A 76 -7.73 -2.81 -32.82
C ASP A 76 -6.52 -3.71 -33.14
N VAL A 77 -5.54 -3.20 -33.90
CA VAL A 77 -4.35 -3.98 -34.27
C VAL A 77 -3.40 -4.10 -33.08
N LYS A 78 -3.07 -5.34 -32.70
CA LYS A 78 -2.14 -5.66 -31.62
C LYS A 78 -1.05 -6.61 -32.06
N VAL A 79 0.21 -6.21 -31.93
CA VAL A 79 1.33 -7.08 -32.26
C VAL A 79 1.47 -8.19 -31.21
N SER A 80 1.31 -9.45 -31.63
CA SER A 80 1.39 -10.59 -30.73
C SER A 80 1.59 -11.90 -31.47
N ARG A 81 2.33 -12.84 -30.86
CA ARG A 81 2.50 -14.24 -31.35
C ARG A 81 1.45 -15.20 -30.78
N LYS A 82 0.42 -14.71 -30.10
CA LYS A 82 -0.64 -15.56 -29.54
C LYS A 82 -1.34 -16.35 -30.63
N GLN A 83 -1.53 -17.64 -30.38
CA GLN A 83 -2.29 -18.55 -31.25
C GLN A 83 -3.64 -18.93 -30.66
N LYS A 84 -3.87 -18.58 -29.40
CA LYS A 84 -5.07 -18.88 -28.65
C LYS A 84 -5.37 -17.74 -27.70
N ILE A 85 -6.65 -17.43 -27.57
CA ILE A 85 -7.20 -16.49 -26.56
C ILE A 85 -8.15 -17.27 -25.67
N ARG A 86 -8.04 -17.02 -24.38
CA ARG A 86 -9.00 -17.45 -23.38
C ARG A 86 -9.22 -16.27 -22.45
N GLU A 87 -10.42 -15.71 -22.53
CA GLU A 87 -10.80 -14.53 -21.75
C GLU A 87 -12.00 -14.88 -20.86
N GLU A 88 -12.04 -14.26 -19.70
CA GLU A 88 -13.04 -14.47 -18.68
C GLU A 88 -13.49 -13.11 -18.13
N ALA A 89 -14.79 -12.88 -18.12
CA ALA A 89 -15.40 -11.64 -17.63
C ALA A 89 -16.71 -11.93 -16.91
N TYR A 90 -17.21 -10.97 -16.13
CA TYR A 90 -18.49 -11.08 -15.45
C TYR A 90 -19.46 -10.03 -15.94
N MET A 91 -20.69 -10.47 -16.25
CA MET A 91 -21.86 -9.62 -16.46
C MET A 91 -22.76 -9.67 -15.24
N SER A 92 -23.26 -8.52 -14.80
CA SER A 92 -24.24 -8.43 -13.71
C SER A 92 -25.58 -7.92 -14.22
N ILE A 93 -26.66 -8.65 -13.93
CA ILE A 93 -28.02 -8.30 -14.33
C ILE A 93 -28.82 -7.92 -13.09
N LEU A 94 -29.41 -6.73 -13.08
CA LEU A 94 -30.30 -6.24 -12.03
C LEU A 94 -31.75 -6.52 -12.38
N GLN A 95 -32.46 -7.26 -11.52
CA GLN A 95 -33.86 -7.63 -11.69
C GLN A 95 -34.65 -7.44 -10.39
N VAL A 96 -35.96 -7.30 -10.50
CA VAL A 96 -36.88 -7.34 -9.36
C VAL A 96 -37.74 -8.60 -9.45
N LYS A 97 -37.74 -9.40 -8.40
CA LYS A 97 -38.55 -10.63 -8.33
C LYS A 97 -39.11 -10.87 -6.94
N GLY A 98 -40.41 -11.00 -6.80
CA GLY A 98 -41.10 -11.34 -5.56
C GLY A 98 -40.82 -10.40 -4.38
N GLY A 99 -40.60 -9.10 -4.65
CA GLY A 99 -40.26 -8.08 -3.65
C GLY A 99 -38.78 -8.00 -3.30
N PHE A 100 -37.89 -8.71 -4.01
CA PHE A 100 -36.45 -8.65 -3.83
C PHE A 100 -35.79 -7.87 -4.95
N GLN A 101 -34.76 -7.11 -4.62
CA GLN A 101 -33.75 -6.71 -5.60
C GLN A 101 -32.82 -7.90 -5.81
N VAL A 102 -32.77 -8.37 -7.05
CA VAL A 102 -31.90 -9.50 -7.43
C VAL A 102 -30.76 -9.01 -8.26
N ILE A 103 -29.54 -9.45 -7.94
CA ILE A 103 -28.36 -9.27 -8.76
C ILE A 103 -27.92 -10.66 -9.22
N ARG A 104 -27.90 -10.87 -10.52
CA ARG A 104 -27.44 -12.12 -11.13
C ARG A 104 -26.06 -11.89 -11.70
N HIS A 105 -25.08 -12.69 -11.30
CA HIS A 105 -23.72 -12.63 -11.82
C HIS A 105 -23.50 -13.79 -12.77
N ILE A 106 -23.22 -13.45 -14.01
CA ILE A 106 -22.99 -14.37 -15.11
C ILE A 106 -21.52 -14.35 -15.43
N LEU A 107 -20.86 -15.49 -15.33
CA LEU A 107 -19.51 -15.67 -15.83
C LEU A 107 -19.56 -15.90 -17.33
N CYS A 108 -18.85 -15.09 -18.08
CA CYS A 108 -18.79 -15.10 -19.52
C CYS A 108 -17.38 -15.56 -19.94
N TRP A 109 -17.31 -16.55 -20.80
CA TRP A 109 -16.06 -17.07 -21.33
C TRP A 109 -15.99 -16.88 -22.81
N LYS A 110 -14.82 -16.47 -23.33
CA LYS A 110 -14.47 -16.45 -24.73
C LYS A 110 -13.25 -17.32 -24.96
N ASN A 111 -13.36 -18.26 -25.86
CA ASN A 111 -12.26 -19.13 -26.27
C ASN A 111 -12.18 -19.18 -27.80
N VAL A 112 -11.06 -18.73 -28.33
CA VAL A 112 -10.81 -18.71 -29.77
C VAL A 112 -9.39 -19.16 -30.04
N ARG A 113 -9.22 -19.92 -31.12
CA ARG A 113 -7.92 -20.37 -31.57
C ARG A 113 -7.77 -20.04 -33.06
N LYS A 114 -6.59 -19.55 -33.44
CA LYS A 114 -6.26 -19.21 -34.82
C LYS A 114 -6.57 -20.40 -35.72
N GLU A 115 -7.43 -20.22 -36.71
CA GLU A 115 -7.81 -21.12 -37.80
C GLU A 115 -8.34 -22.52 -37.45
N THR A 116 -8.43 -22.90 -36.19
CA THR A 116 -8.70 -24.30 -35.81
C THR A 116 -10.11 -24.61 -35.37
N SER A 117 -10.92 -23.59 -34.95
CA SER A 117 -12.28 -23.82 -34.51
C SER A 117 -13.07 -22.50 -34.49
N PRO A 118 -14.41 -22.54 -34.62
CA PRO A 118 -15.26 -21.39 -34.40
C PRO A 118 -15.06 -20.87 -32.97
N VAL A 119 -15.29 -19.58 -32.78
CA VAL A 119 -15.22 -18.95 -31.47
C VAL A 119 -16.28 -19.57 -30.55
N TYR A 120 -15.86 -19.98 -29.39
CA TYR A 120 -16.74 -20.53 -28.37
C TYR A 120 -17.00 -19.53 -27.25
N TYR A 121 -18.24 -19.27 -26.97
CA TYR A 121 -18.70 -18.48 -25.82
C TYR A 121 -19.53 -19.36 -24.90
N ASP A 122 -19.28 -19.22 -23.58
CA ASP A 122 -20.11 -19.79 -22.54
C ASP A 122 -20.62 -18.70 -21.57
N PHE A 123 -21.84 -18.86 -21.09
CA PHE A 123 -22.50 -17.93 -20.18
C PHE A 123 -23.12 -18.70 -19.03
N THR A 124 -22.40 -18.78 -17.94
CA THR A 124 -22.79 -19.56 -16.77
C THR A 124 -23.18 -18.66 -15.61
N GLU A 125 -24.42 -18.75 -15.14
CA GLU A 125 -24.82 -18.07 -13.91
C GLU A 125 -24.16 -18.71 -12.71
N VAL A 126 -23.39 -17.91 -11.95
CA VAL A 126 -22.55 -18.38 -10.83
C VAL A 126 -23.04 -17.92 -9.47
N VAL A 127 -23.61 -16.72 -9.38
CA VAL A 127 -24.13 -16.16 -8.12
C VAL A 127 -25.40 -15.37 -8.38
N GLN A 128 -26.34 -15.50 -7.45
CA GLN A 128 -27.53 -14.66 -7.31
C GLN A 128 -27.53 -14.04 -5.92
N GLU A 129 -27.59 -12.72 -5.85
CA GLU A 129 -27.78 -11.99 -4.60
C GLU A 129 -29.22 -11.52 -4.49
N TRP A 130 -29.92 -12.00 -3.48
CA TRP A 130 -31.32 -11.68 -3.19
C TRP A 130 -31.40 -10.72 -2.02
N ILE A 131 -31.65 -9.43 -2.29
CA ILE A 131 -31.61 -8.35 -1.31
C ILE A 131 -33.01 -7.90 -0.98
N ARG A 132 -33.37 -7.95 0.32
CA ARG A 132 -34.66 -7.50 0.85
C ARG A 132 -34.67 -5.97 1.02
N GLU A 133 -35.89 -5.43 1.27
CA GLU A 133 -36.11 -4.02 1.60
C GLU A 133 -35.32 -3.51 2.83
N ASP A 134 -34.99 -4.43 3.78
CA ASP A 134 -34.16 -4.11 4.95
C ASP A 134 -32.64 -4.20 4.69
N GLY A 135 -32.25 -4.42 3.43
CA GLY A 135 -30.85 -4.55 3.01
C GLY A 135 -30.17 -5.87 3.42
N LYS A 136 -30.92 -6.82 3.99
CA LYS A 136 -30.38 -8.16 4.25
C LYS A 136 -30.29 -8.94 2.95
N ARG A 137 -29.23 -9.71 2.80
CA ARG A 137 -28.87 -10.45 1.60
C ARG A 137 -28.97 -11.96 1.84
N THR A 138 -29.61 -12.66 0.92
CA THR A 138 -29.52 -14.13 0.80
C THR A 138 -28.81 -14.45 -0.51
N ILE A 139 -27.86 -15.39 -0.47
CA ILE A 139 -27.07 -15.78 -1.64
C ILE A 139 -27.44 -17.17 -2.09
N ILE A 140 -27.66 -17.32 -3.39
CA ILE A 140 -27.67 -18.59 -4.11
C ILE A 140 -26.46 -18.59 -5.02
N ALA A 141 -25.58 -19.59 -4.89
CA ALA A 141 -24.35 -19.64 -5.67
C ALA A 141 -23.97 -21.06 -6.03
N ARG A 142 -23.13 -21.19 -7.06
CA ARG A 142 -22.39 -22.41 -7.32
C ARG A 142 -21.31 -22.59 -6.25
N PRO A 143 -20.94 -23.85 -5.89
CA PRO A 143 -19.81 -24.08 -4.99
C PRO A 143 -18.53 -23.44 -5.54
N ILE A 144 -17.65 -23.03 -4.64
CA ILE A 144 -16.31 -22.56 -4.99
C ILE A 144 -15.36 -23.75 -4.93
N ASN A 145 -14.47 -23.86 -5.90
CA ASN A 145 -13.46 -24.91 -5.94
C ASN A 145 -12.53 -24.83 -4.73
N MET A 146 -12.08 -25.97 -4.20
CA MET A 146 -11.29 -26.07 -2.97
C MET A 146 -9.96 -25.27 -3.01
N GLY A 147 -9.42 -25.00 -4.19
CA GLY A 147 -8.25 -24.14 -4.37
C GLY A 147 -8.52 -22.63 -4.39
N GLY A 148 -9.76 -22.19 -4.17
CA GLY A 148 -10.14 -20.76 -4.18
C GLY A 148 -10.17 -20.10 -5.57
N ASN A 149 -9.92 -20.85 -6.62
CA ASN A 149 -9.72 -20.34 -7.99
C ASN A 149 -10.97 -20.43 -8.87
N GLY A 150 -12.13 -19.98 -8.37
CA GLY A 150 -13.34 -19.86 -9.16
C GLY A 150 -14.46 -20.85 -8.77
N PHE A 151 -15.58 -20.72 -9.45
CA PHE A 151 -16.80 -21.50 -9.20
C PHE A 151 -16.76 -22.87 -9.87
N ALA A 152 -17.37 -23.87 -9.24
CA ALA A 152 -17.57 -25.20 -9.82
C ALA A 152 -18.75 -25.17 -10.82
N TYR A 153 -18.45 -25.00 -12.09
CA TYR A 153 -19.44 -24.76 -13.16
C TYR A 153 -20.43 -25.90 -13.36
N SER A 154 -20.04 -27.14 -13.11
CA SER A 154 -20.90 -28.32 -13.22
C SER A 154 -21.86 -28.50 -12.05
N SER A 155 -21.64 -27.83 -10.94
CA SER A 155 -22.48 -27.96 -9.75
C SER A 155 -23.71 -27.05 -9.83
N PRO A 156 -24.87 -27.47 -9.31
CA PRO A 156 -26.07 -26.63 -9.30
C PRO A 156 -25.92 -25.44 -8.35
N LEU A 157 -26.70 -24.38 -8.63
CA LEU A 157 -26.90 -23.27 -7.72
C LEU A 157 -27.54 -23.74 -6.41
N SER A 158 -27.04 -23.33 -5.27
CA SER A 158 -27.53 -23.68 -3.95
C SER A 158 -27.43 -22.55 -2.96
N ILE A 159 -28.22 -22.58 -1.87
CA ILE A 159 -28.14 -21.58 -0.79
C ILE A 159 -26.73 -21.55 -0.21
N LYS A 160 -26.21 -20.36 -0.07
CA LYS A 160 -24.96 -20.08 0.62
C LYS A 160 -25.18 -19.08 1.76
N GLY A 161 -24.36 -19.16 2.80
CA GLY A 161 -24.34 -18.16 3.86
C GLY A 161 -23.93 -16.79 3.36
N GLU A 162 -24.14 -15.77 4.16
CA GLU A 162 -23.75 -14.38 3.83
C GLU A 162 -22.23 -14.22 3.65
N TYR A 163 -21.48 -15.05 4.35
CA TYR A 163 -20.03 -15.21 4.20
C TYR A 163 -19.78 -16.59 3.60
N GLY A 164 -18.93 -16.64 2.60
CA GLY A 164 -18.53 -17.91 1.99
C GLY A 164 -18.02 -18.86 3.07
N SER A 165 -18.45 -20.11 3.01
CA SER A 165 -18.10 -21.16 3.98
C SER A 165 -16.65 -21.66 3.87
N ASN A 166 -15.76 -20.92 3.23
CA ASN A 166 -14.36 -21.26 3.17
C ASN A 166 -13.65 -20.69 4.40
N PRO A 167 -13.26 -21.51 5.40
CA PRO A 167 -12.58 -21.05 6.61
C PRO A 167 -11.20 -20.45 6.35
N TYR A 168 -10.65 -20.61 5.15
CA TYR A 168 -9.33 -20.09 4.75
C TYR A 168 -9.40 -18.77 4.00
N ASN A 169 -10.59 -18.16 3.84
CA ASN A 169 -10.71 -16.94 3.08
C ASN A 169 -10.51 -15.68 3.96
N TYR A 170 -9.28 -15.26 4.08
CA TYR A 170 -8.86 -14.03 4.76
C TYR A 170 -9.19 -12.73 3.99
N TYR A 171 -9.71 -12.80 2.76
CA TYR A 171 -9.75 -11.65 1.82
C TYR A 171 -11.15 -11.14 1.48
N GLY A 172 -12.15 -11.32 2.34
CA GLY A 172 -13.43 -10.67 2.18
C GLY A 172 -14.54 -11.55 1.62
N ASP A 173 -15.61 -10.94 1.10
CA ASP A 173 -16.82 -11.60 0.61
C ASP A 173 -16.54 -12.27 -0.75
N LEU A 174 -16.46 -13.61 -0.74
CA LEU A 174 -16.23 -14.45 -1.93
C LEU A 174 -17.28 -14.27 -3.04
N TYR A 175 -18.43 -13.75 -2.68
CA TYR A 175 -19.54 -13.51 -3.60
C TYR A 175 -19.66 -12.06 -4.05
N ALA A 176 -18.72 -11.19 -3.64
CA ALA A 176 -18.63 -9.82 -4.14
C ALA A 176 -17.99 -9.80 -5.53
N ILE A 177 -18.80 -10.08 -6.54
CA ILE A 177 -18.36 -10.10 -7.93
C ILE A 177 -18.42 -8.68 -8.49
N TYR A 178 -17.33 -8.26 -9.13
CA TYR A 178 -17.25 -7.06 -9.93
C TYR A 178 -17.56 -7.41 -11.39
N GLY A 179 -18.82 -7.28 -11.77
CA GLY A 179 -19.24 -7.54 -13.15
C GLY A 179 -19.78 -6.28 -13.81
N GLU A 180 -19.53 -6.12 -15.11
CA GLU A 180 -20.14 -5.07 -15.89
C GLU A 180 -21.67 -5.15 -15.85
N LEU A 181 -22.31 -4.03 -15.58
CA LEU A 181 -23.76 -3.99 -15.44
C LEU A 181 -24.46 -3.97 -16.81
N TYR A 182 -25.29 -4.98 -17.05
CA TYR A 182 -26.17 -4.95 -18.21
C TYR A 182 -27.04 -3.68 -18.22
N PRO A 183 -27.18 -2.95 -19.34
CA PRO A 183 -27.80 -1.62 -19.37
C PRO A 183 -29.25 -1.57 -18.89
N ARG A 184 -30.08 -2.56 -19.25
CA ARG A 184 -31.49 -2.63 -18.82
C ARG A 184 -31.56 -3.13 -17.37
N LYS A 185 -31.82 -2.19 -16.45
CA LYS A 185 -31.82 -2.41 -15.00
C LYS A 185 -33.23 -2.28 -14.43
N GLU A 186 -33.67 -3.28 -13.67
CA GLU A 186 -34.88 -3.22 -12.85
C GLU A 186 -34.49 -2.95 -11.40
N LEU A 187 -35.08 -1.93 -10.81
CA LEU A 187 -34.79 -1.49 -9.43
C LEU A 187 -36.08 -1.42 -8.62
N LEU A 188 -35.99 -1.80 -7.35
CA LEU A 188 -37.07 -1.59 -6.38
C LEU A 188 -37.47 -0.11 -6.31
N PRO A 189 -38.77 0.20 -6.11
CA PRO A 189 -39.23 1.57 -5.96
C PRO A 189 -38.49 2.37 -4.90
N GLU A 190 -38.12 1.74 -3.78
CA GLU A 190 -37.36 2.32 -2.66
C GLU A 190 -36.01 2.81 -3.12
N LEU A 191 -35.28 2.04 -3.93
CA LEU A 191 -33.99 2.44 -4.48
C LEU A 191 -34.09 3.65 -5.42
N LYS A 192 -35.15 3.68 -6.24
CA LYS A 192 -35.45 4.84 -7.13
C LYS A 192 -35.72 6.09 -6.32
N LYS A 193 -36.53 6.00 -5.24
CA LYS A 193 -36.82 7.11 -4.32
C LYS A 193 -35.54 7.65 -3.64
N ARG A 194 -34.55 6.78 -3.41
CA ARG A 194 -33.26 7.14 -2.82
C ARG A 194 -32.22 7.65 -3.83
N GLY A 195 -32.61 7.90 -5.08
CA GLY A 195 -31.76 8.50 -6.10
C GLY A 195 -31.01 7.53 -6.98
N LEU A 196 -31.18 6.21 -6.79
CA LEU A 196 -30.61 5.22 -7.69
C LEU A 196 -31.51 5.13 -8.96
N ASN A 197 -30.94 5.46 -10.10
CA ASN A 197 -31.66 5.49 -11.37
C ASN A 197 -30.98 4.61 -12.44
N ARG A 198 -31.23 4.88 -13.73
CA ARG A 198 -30.62 4.13 -14.84
C ARG A 198 -29.10 4.25 -14.88
N TRP A 199 -28.57 5.40 -14.47
CA TRP A 199 -27.13 5.56 -14.30
C TRP A 199 -26.69 4.96 -12.97
N PHE A 200 -25.68 4.10 -13.01
CA PHE A 200 -25.15 3.43 -11.83
C PHE A 200 -23.71 3.88 -11.63
N PRO A 201 -23.31 4.33 -10.42
CA PRO A 201 -21.93 4.69 -10.17
C PRO A 201 -21.04 3.44 -10.26
N ASP A 202 -19.78 3.67 -10.64
CA ASP A 202 -18.77 2.63 -10.69
C ASP A 202 -18.31 2.25 -9.26
N VAL A 203 -19.18 1.50 -8.59
CA VAL A 203 -18.99 0.90 -7.26
C VAL A 203 -19.68 -0.46 -7.24
N ILE A 204 -19.33 -1.32 -6.28
CA ILE A 204 -19.92 -2.66 -6.16
C ILE A 204 -21.45 -2.54 -5.98
N PRO A 205 -22.27 -3.01 -6.95
CA PRO A 205 -23.72 -2.81 -6.93
C PRO A 205 -24.40 -3.35 -5.68
N SER A 206 -24.05 -4.54 -5.26
CA SER A 206 -24.60 -5.19 -4.05
C SER A 206 -24.37 -4.35 -2.80
N LYS A 207 -23.16 -3.80 -2.64
CA LYS A 207 -22.81 -2.97 -1.49
C LYS A 207 -23.61 -1.67 -1.47
N LEU A 208 -23.69 -0.99 -2.62
CA LEU A 208 -24.45 0.25 -2.77
C LEU A 208 -25.95 0.05 -2.46
N ILE A 209 -26.56 -0.97 -3.06
CA ILE A 209 -27.97 -1.30 -2.87
C ILE A 209 -28.26 -1.60 -1.39
N ARG A 210 -27.43 -2.42 -0.75
CA ARG A 210 -27.60 -2.78 0.66
C ARG A 210 -27.42 -1.58 1.59
N ASP A 211 -26.45 -0.72 1.32
CA ASP A 211 -26.23 0.48 2.14
C ASP A 211 -27.42 1.47 2.00
N LEU A 212 -27.95 1.65 0.81
CA LEU A 212 -29.16 2.46 0.59
C LEU A 212 -30.37 1.88 1.34
N LEU A 213 -30.64 0.59 1.21
CA LEU A 213 -31.79 -0.07 1.86
C LEU A 213 -31.67 -0.09 3.38
N LYS A 214 -30.45 -0.11 3.93
CA LYS A 214 -30.19 -0.01 5.38
C LYS A 214 -30.27 1.42 5.93
N GLY A 215 -30.64 2.40 5.11
CA GLY A 215 -30.78 3.80 5.54
C GLY A 215 -29.47 4.58 5.50
N GLY A 216 -28.60 4.32 4.55
CA GLY A 216 -27.34 5.05 4.32
C GLY A 216 -27.59 6.50 3.84
N ASN A 217 -27.90 7.41 4.77
CA ASN A 217 -28.29 8.81 4.48
C ASN A 217 -27.19 9.56 3.70
N ASP A 218 -25.91 9.32 3.96
CA ASP A 218 -24.81 10.00 3.27
C ASP A 218 -24.64 9.48 1.84
N VAL A 219 -24.87 8.18 1.63
CA VAL A 219 -24.89 7.55 0.30
C VAL A 219 -26.05 8.11 -0.54
N GLU A 220 -27.24 8.16 0.05
CA GLU A 220 -28.43 8.74 -0.59
C GLU A 220 -28.23 10.21 -0.93
N LEU A 221 -27.65 10.99 -0.02
CA LEU A 221 -27.34 12.40 -0.23
C LEU A 221 -26.39 12.59 -1.42
N CYS A 222 -25.31 11.81 -1.49
CA CYS A 222 -24.36 11.86 -2.60
C CYS A 222 -25.04 11.55 -3.95
N LEU A 223 -25.92 10.54 -4.00
CA LEU A 223 -26.66 10.19 -5.21
C LEU A 223 -27.63 11.32 -5.64
N LYS A 224 -28.44 11.82 -4.72
CA LYS A 224 -29.45 12.87 -5.00
C LYS A 224 -28.83 14.20 -5.39
N THR A 225 -27.65 14.52 -4.88
CA THR A 225 -26.95 15.78 -5.17
C THR A 225 -25.90 15.67 -6.27
N GLY A 226 -25.76 14.49 -6.90
CA GLY A 226 -24.79 14.29 -7.98
C GLY A 226 -23.33 14.27 -7.55
N GLN A 227 -23.04 14.09 -6.25
CA GLN A 227 -21.68 14.08 -5.68
C GLN A 227 -20.99 12.72 -5.87
N ILE A 228 -20.85 12.32 -7.12
CA ILE A 228 -20.38 10.96 -7.48
C ILE A 228 -18.94 10.71 -7.10
N SER A 229 -18.07 11.71 -7.23
CA SER A 229 -16.68 11.59 -6.81
C SER A 229 -16.58 11.27 -5.32
N MET A 230 -17.41 11.94 -4.49
CA MET A 230 -17.46 11.68 -3.05
C MET A 230 -17.98 10.27 -2.75
N LEU A 231 -19.02 9.85 -3.45
CA LEU A 231 -19.57 8.50 -3.32
C LEU A 231 -18.49 7.43 -3.61
N LYS A 232 -17.79 7.55 -4.74
CA LYS A 232 -16.70 6.64 -5.11
C LYS A 232 -15.58 6.66 -4.06
N HIS A 233 -15.22 7.84 -3.58
CA HIS A 233 -14.19 8.00 -2.54
C HIS A 233 -14.56 7.28 -1.23
N MET A 234 -15.82 7.40 -0.78
CA MET A 234 -16.33 6.70 0.39
C MET A 234 -16.23 5.18 0.23
N TYR A 235 -16.62 4.63 -0.92
CA TYR A 235 -16.56 3.20 -1.18
C TYR A 235 -15.12 2.67 -1.30
N LYS A 236 -14.24 3.43 -1.95
CA LYS A 236 -12.81 3.07 -2.10
C LYS A 236 -12.10 2.97 -0.74
N ASN A 237 -12.40 3.88 0.17
CA ASN A 237 -11.76 3.95 1.49
C ASN A 237 -12.53 3.17 2.59
N GLY A 238 -13.64 2.52 2.23
CA GLY A 238 -14.45 1.77 3.19
C GLY A 238 -15.24 2.62 4.19
N PHE A 239 -15.31 3.94 3.98
CA PHE A 239 -16.07 4.85 4.84
C PHE A 239 -17.56 4.77 4.51
N ARG A 240 -18.41 4.82 5.55
CA ARG A 240 -19.88 4.89 5.42
C ARG A 240 -20.42 6.27 5.78
N GLN A 241 -19.58 7.16 6.28
CA GLN A 241 -19.93 8.50 6.74
C GLN A 241 -18.97 9.53 6.16
N LEU A 242 -19.49 10.72 5.91
CA LEU A 242 -18.73 11.87 5.42
C LEU A 242 -17.92 12.50 6.55
N ARG A 243 -16.60 12.58 6.38
CA ARG A 243 -15.67 13.15 7.36
C ARG A 243 -15.96 14.63 7.65
N TYR A 244 -16.27 15.42 6.62
CA TYR A 244 -16.57 16.85 6.71
C TYR A 244 -18.02 17.13 6.34
N LYS A 245 -18.97 16.40 6.96
CA LYS A 245 -20.39 16.49 6.61
C LYS A 245 -20.98 17.91 6.65
N PRO A 246 -20.70 18.79 7.65
CA PRO A 246 -21.16 20.17 7.63
C PRO A 246 -20.70 20.95 6.40
N SER A 247 -19.41 20.87 6.07
CA SER A 247 -18.83 21.53 4.89
C SER A 247 -19.37 20.95 3.59
N PHE A 248 -19.57 19.64 3.52
CA PHE A 248 -20.19 18.95 2.39
C PHE A 248 -21.64 19.44 2.16
N ASN A 249 -22.41 19.66 3.23
CA ASN A 249 -23.76 20.23 3.14
C ASN A 249 -23.76 21.66 2.60
N ILE A 250 -22.71 22.44 2.89
CA ILE A 250 -22.52 23.77 2.31
C ILE A 250 -22.24 23.67 0.82
N CYS A 251 -21.40 22.75 0.38
CA CYS A 251 -21.15 22.48 -1.03
C CYS A 251 -22.49 22.17 -1.77
N ASN A 252 -23.32 21.30 -1.20
CA ASN A 252 -24.60 20.96 -1.80
C ASN A 252 -25.56 22.16 -1.87
N ARG A 253 -25.67 22.97 -0.81
CA ARG A 253 -26.51 24.19 -0.81
C ARG A 253 -26.06 25.24 -1.82
N ASN A 254 -24.76 25.28 -2.13
CA ASN A 254 -24.19 26.18 -3.13
C ASN A 254 -24.04 25.54 -4.51
N HIS A 255 -24.66 24.37 -4.74
CA HIS A 255 -24.57 23.62 -6.00
C HIS A 255 -23.14 23.35 -6.47
N TYR A 256 -22.19 23.27 -5.50
CA TYR A 256 -20.80 22.99 -5.79
C TYR A 256 -20.57 21.49 -5.90
N ILE A 257 -20.23 21.04 -7.12
CA ILE A 257 -19.91 19.61 -7.38
C ILE A 257 -18.44 19.37 -7.14
N ILE A 258 -18.15 18.47 -6.19
CA ILE A 258 -16.80 18.04 -5.83
C ILE A 258 -16.29 17.05 -6.89
N LYS A 259 -15.46 17.54 -7.82
CA LYS A 259 -14.93 16.71 -8.93
C LYS A 259 -13.86 15.70 -8.47
N ASP A 260 -13.10 16.03 -7.44
CA ASP A 260 -12.09 15.18 -6.81
C ASP A 260 -12.27 15.22 -5.29
N ALA A 261 -12.87 14.16 -4.76
CA ALA A 261 -13.19 14.06 -3.33
C ALA A 261 -11.93 13.90 -2.47
N SER A 262 -10.91 13.17 -2.94
CA SER A 262 -9.66 13.00 -2.20
C SER A 262 -8.96 14.33 -2.02
N MET A 263 -8.80 15.09 -3.11
CA MET A 263 -8.20 16.42 -3.06
C MET A 263 -9.03 17.39 -2.21
N TRP A 264 -10.37 17.30 -2.26
CA TRP A 264 -11.23 18.15 -1.45
C TRP A 264 -11.10 17.86 0.04
N GLU A 265 -11.02 16.60 0.47
CA GLU A 265 -10.78 16.24 1.87
C GLU A 265 -9.41 16.70 2.36
N ASP A 266 -8.38 16.55 1.53
CA ASP A 266 -7.04 17.10 1.83
C ASP A 266 -7.08 18.62 1.97
N TYR A 267 -7.80 19.31 1.07
CA TYR A 267 -7.99 20.75 1.14
C TYR A 267 -8.72 21.18 2.42
N MET A 268 -9.77 20.43 2.85
CA MET A 268 -10.42 20.66 4.13
C MET A 268 -9.46 20.52 5.31
N SER A 269 -8.59 19.53 5.27
CA SER A 269 -7.53 19.34 6.28
C SER A 269 -6.55 20.51 6.30
N LEU A 270 -6.19 21.05 5.14
CA LEU A 270 -5.33 22.24 5.04
C LEU A 270 -6.02 23.50 5.56
N LEU A 271 -7.30 23.70 5.23
CA LEU A 271 -8.08 24.80 5.80
C LEU A 271 -8.13 24.75 7.33
N SER A 272 -8.39 23.56 7.88
CA SER A 272 -8.37 23.32 9.33
C SER A 272 -7.00 23.61 9.94
N TYR A 273 -5.91 23.16 9.31
CA TYR A 273 -4.54 23.45 9.76
C TYR A 273 -4.24 24.94 9.85
N PHE A 274 -4.80 25.75 8.93
CA PHE A 274 -4.65 27.21 8.92
C PHE A 274 -5.73 27.96 9.71
N GLY A 275 -6.56 27.25 10.47
CA GLY A 275 -7.62 27.87 11.28
C GLY A 275 -8.71 28.58 10.44
N LYS A 276 -8.93 28.13 9.20
CA LYS A 276 -9.98 28.70 8.35
C LYS A 276 -11.35 28.12 8.72
N ASP A 277 -12.37 28.97 8.60
CA ASP A 277 -13.75 28.56 8.90
C ASP A 277 -14.25 27.56 7.86
N LEU A 278 -14.49 26.33 8.29
CA LEU A 278 -15.01 25.23 7.47
C LEU A 278 -16.52 25.32 7.25
N HIS A 279 -17.19 26.32 7.83
CA HIS A 279 -18.62 26.61 7.63
C HIS A 279 -18.85 27.75 6.66
N ASN A 280 -17.80 28.34 6.10
CA ASN A 280 -17.89 29.44 5.16
C ASN A 280 -17.76 28.92 3.70
N ALA A 281 -18.80 29.14 2.89
CA ALA A 281 -18.83 28.72 1.49
C ALA A 281 -17.64 29.25 0.65
N HIS A 282 -17.14 30.46 0.97
CA HIS A 282 -15.97 31.03 0.30
C HIS A 282 -14.73 30.13 0.39
N TYR A 283 -14.56 29.46 1.55
CA TYR A 283 -13.44 28.55 1.74
C TYR A 283 -13.74 27.16 1.22
N VAL A 284 -14.91 26.58 1.54
CA VAL A 284 -15.17 25.15 1.26
C VAL A 284 -15.57 24.86 -0.20
N CYS A 285 -15.98 25.92 -0.96
CA CYS A 285 -16.36 25.82 -2.37
C CYS A 285 -15.44 26.67 -3.26
N PRO A 286 -14.14 26.37 -3.37
CA PRO A 286 -13.22 27.18 -4.14
C PRO A 286 -13.52 27.08 -5.65
N LYS A 287 -13.42 28.20 -6.39
CA LYS A 287 -13.62 28.21 -7.85
C LYS A 287 -12.71 27.23 -8.59
N ASN A 288 -11.47 27.07 -8.12
CA ASN A 288 -10.53 26.07 -8.60
C ASN A 288 -9.92 25.35 -7.40
N LEU A 289 -10.36 24.12 -7.15
CA LEU A 289 -9.93 23.31 -6.02
C LEU A 289 -8.43 23.04 -6.05
N LYS A 290 -7.88 22.68 -7.23
CA LYS A 290 -6.45 22.36 -7.36
C LYS A 290 -5.57 23.55 -7.00
N VAL A 291 -5.87 24.72 -7.55
CA VAL A 291 -5.10 25.95 -7.28
C VAL A 291 -5.18 26.34 -5.80
N ALA A 292 -6.37 26.23 -5.20
CA ALA A 292 -6.58 26.54 -3.79
C ALA A 292 -5.82 25.58 -2.88
N HIS A 293 -5.92 24.28 -3.16
CA HIS A 293 -5.21 23.22 -2.47
C HIS A 293 -3.68 23.41 -2.54
N ASP A 294 -3.13 23.52 -3.75
CA ASP A 294 -1.68 23.62 -3.98
C ASP A 294 -1.09 24.87 -3.31
N ARG A 295 -1.81 26.00 -3.30
CA ARG A 295 -1.42 27.21 -2.59
C ARG A 295 -1.27 26.96 -1.07
N LEU A 296 -2.23 26.30 -0.43
CA LEU A 296 -2.19 26.02 1.00
C LEU A 296 -1.13 24.95 1.31
N LEU A 297 -1.02 23.92 0.49
CA LEU A 297 0.00 22.88 0.63
C LEU A 297 1.41 23.49 0.57
N LYS A 298 1.67 24.36 -0.42
CA LYS A 298 2.96 25.07 -0.52
C LYS A 298 3.27 25.90 0.73
N LYS A 299 2.27 26.61 1.29
CA LYS A 299 2.43 27.36 2.53
C LYS A 299 2.77 26.46 3.72
N LYS A 300 2.03 25.34 3.87
CA LYS A 300 2.26 24.37 4.94
C LYS A 300 3.67 23.78 4.84
N THR A 301 4.07 23.33 3.67
CA THR A 301 5.40 22.77 3.41
C THR A 301 6.51 23.77 3.74
N ALA A 302 6.34 25.04 3.38
CA ALA A 302 7.32 26.08 3.70
C ALA A 302 7.44 26.33 5.22
N ILE A 303 6.32 26.32 5.96
CA ILE A 303 6.31 26.44 7.43
C ILE A 303 7.00 25.24 8.07
N GLU A 304 6.63 24.02 7.65
CA GLU A 304 7.23 22.78 8.16
C GLU A 304 8.73 22.68 7.88
N ALA A 305 9.16 23.13 6.70
CA ALA A 305 10.59 23.20 6.35
C ALA A 305 11.36 24.15 7.30
N LYS A 306 10.82 25.34 7.57
CA LYS A 306 11.43 26.29 8.53
C LYS A 306 11.51 25.71 9.93
N LEU A 307 10.42 25.10 10.42
CA LEU A 307 10.39 24.46 11.74
C LEU A 307 11.37 23.30 11.83
N ARG A 308 11.52 22.52 10.78
CA ARG A 308 12.50 21.43 10.69
C ARG A 308 13.94 21.97 10.72
N GLN A 309 14.21 23.03 9.98
CA GLN A 309 15.53 23.69 9.97
C GLN A 309 15.91 24.21 11.37
N GLU A 310 14.97 24.86 12.05
CA GLU A 310 15.21 25.40 13.40
C GLU A 310 15.41 24.27 14.44
N ARG A 311 14.62 23.21 14.37
CA ARG A 311 14.83 22.01 15.22
C ARG A 311 16.24 21.39 15.00
N ASN A 312 16.69 21.31 13.74
CA ASN A 312 18.01 20.79 13.41
C ASN A 312 19.12 21.73 13.95
N ARG A 313 18.93 23.06 13.86
CA ARG A 313 19.84 24.03 14.42
C ARG A 313 19.97 23.90 15.94
N ILE A 314 18.84 23.84 16.65
CA ILE A 314 18.82 23.64 18.11
C ILE A 314 19.49 22.32 18.49
N ALA A 315 19.19 21.23 17.76
CA ALA A 315 19.82 19.94 17.99
C ALA A 315 21.35 19.97 17.77
N ALA A 316 21.83 20.71 16.76
CA ALA A 316 23.25 20.89 16.51
C ALA A 316 23.95 21.67 17.64
N ILE A 317 23.32 22.74 18.14
CA ILE A 317 23.82 23.52 19.28
C ILE A 317 23.94 22.62 20.52
N ARG A 318 22.88 21.89 20.88
CA ARG A 318 22.90 20.97 22.02
C ARG A 318 23.94 19.87 21.90
N ARG A 319 24.17 19.34 20.69
CA ARG A 319 25.25 18.37 20.44
C ARG A 319 26.62 18.97 20.68
N ARG A 320 26.84 20.22 20.21
CA ARG A 320 28.11 20.94 20.42
C ARG A 320 28.36 21.21 21.90
N GLU A 321 27.34 21.71 22.61
CA GLU A 321 27.44 21.96 24.07
C GLU A 321 27.75 20.68 24.85
N LYS A 322 27.07 19.56 24.50
CA LYS A 322 27.34 18.26 25.11
C LYS A 322 28.77 17.80 24.85
N LEU A 323 29.25 17.95 23.60
CA LEU A 323 30.62 17.60 23.25
C LEU A 323 31.63 18.43 24.04
N MET A 324 31.40 19.75 24.16
CA MET A 324 32.28 20.63 24.96
C MET A 324 32.32 20.21 26.43
N LYS A 325 31.18 19.85 27.01
CA LYS A 325 31.12 19.31 28.38
C LYS A 325 31.86 17.99 28.51
N ASP A 326 31.70 17.09 27.51
CA ASP A 326 32.41 15.80 27.49
C ASP A 326 33.94 16.02 27.39
N ILE A 327 34.40 16.96 26.55
CA ILE A 327 35.81 17.32 26.41
C ILE A 327 36.36 17.86 27.74
N ALA A 328 35.70 18.86 28.35
CA ALA A 328 36.11 19.44 29.60
C ALA A 328 36.15 18.37 30.73
N GLY A 329 35.09 17.56 30.81
CA GLY A 329 35.03 16.50 31.82
C GLY A 329 36.10 15.42 31.61
N PHE A 330 36.42 15.05 30.37
CA PHE A 330 37.53 14.14 30.07
C PHE A 330 38.88 14.75 30.49
N TYR A 331 39.13 15.99 30.08
CA TYR A 331 40.38 16.68 30.40
C TYR A 331 40.61 16.72 31.92
N GLU A 332 39.61 17.20 32.68
CA GLU A 332 39.75 17.29 34.14
C GLU A 332 40.06 15.94 34.83
N ARG A 333 39.41 14.85 34.35
CA ARG A 333 39.66 13.51 34.92
C ARG A 333 41.00 12.92 34.52
N MET A 334 41.45 13.15 33.28
CA MET A 334 42.57 12.41 32.68
C MET A 334 43.84 13.21 32.55
N LYS A 335 43.84 14.55 32.73
CA LYS A 335 45.02 15.42 32.58
C LYS A 335 46.24 14.95 33.38
N LYS A 336 46.03 14.33 34.54
CA LYS A 336 47.09 13.78 35.40
C LYS A 336 47.86 12.64 34.76
N PHE A 337 47.30 11.94 33.77
CA PHE A 337 47.97 10.87 33.04
C PHE A 337 48.63 11.36 31.75
N PHE A 338 48.37 12.59 31.34
CA PHE A 338 48.95 13.12 30.09
C PHE A 338 50.47 13.20 30.18
N GLY A 339 51.10 12.91 29.04
CA GLY A 339 52.56 12.80 28.97
C GLY A 339 53.16 11.52 29.55
N MET A 340 52.33 10.65 30.12
CA MET A 340 52.82 9.36 30.64
C MET A 340 53.27 8.47 29.48
N LYS A 341 54.47 7.90 29.59
CA LYS A 341 55.06 7.02 28.59
C LYS A 341 55.61 5.78 29.27
N ILE A 342 55.20 4.61 28.84
CA ILE A 342 55.72 3.31 29.25
C ILE A 342 56.41 2.70 28.03
N THR A 343 57.66 2.31 28.15
CA THR A 343 58.43 1.74 27.03
C THR A 343 59.47 0.74 27.49
N ASP A 344 59.79 -0.20 26.63
CA ASP A 344 60.94 -1.14 26.77
C ASP A 344 62.00 -0.93 25.67
N GLY A 345 61.86 0.16 24.90
CA GLY A 345 62.71 0.50 23.75
C GLY A 345 62.10 0.13 22.41
N ASN A 346 61.32 -0.95 22.32
CA ASN A 346 60.68 -1.42 21.07
C ASN A 346 59.20 -1.05 20.99
N ILE A 347 58.54 -1.02 22.13
CA ILE A 347 57.10 -0.69 22.24
C ILE A 347 56.94 0.57 23.09
N VAL A 348 56.10 1.47 22.63
CA VAL A 348 55.75 2.71 23.32
C VAL A 348 54.25 2.69 23.63
N ILE A 349 53.90 2.82 24.91
CA ILE A 349 52.50 2.81 25.37
C ILE A 349 52.21 4.17 26.01
N CYS A 350 51.21 4.87 25.48
CA CYS A 350 50.80 6.18 25.94
C CYS A 350 49.28 6.24 26.16
N PRO A 351 48.78 7.05 27.10
CA PRO A 351 47.36 7.29 27.25
C PRO A 351 46.79 8.02 26.03
N LEU A 352 45.50 7.82 25.75
CA LEU A 352 44.79 8.69 24.81
C LEU A 352 44.46 10.00 25.54
N GLU A 353 44.97 11.11 25.05
CA GLU A 353 44.94 12.41 25.73
C GLU A 353 43.84 13.35 25.24
N SER A 354 43.09 12.96 24.19
CA SER A 354 41.99 13.76 23.67
C SER A 354 40.90 12.89 23.08
N ILE A 355 39.65 13.39 23.05
CA ILE A 355 38.51 12.69 22.41
C ILE A 355 38.81 12.44 20.93
N THR A 356 39.57 13.31 20.29
CA THR A 356 40.01 13.13 18.89
C THR A 356 40.92 11.90 18.76
N GLN A 357 41.81 11.67 19.73
CA GLN A 357 42.65 10.45 19.74
C GLN A 357 41.79 9.19 19.93
N PHE A 358 40.73 9.21 20.74
CA PHE A 358 39.79 8.08 20.84
C PHE A 358 39.12 7.77 19.50
N TYR A 359 38.72 8.80 18.77
CA TYR A 359 38.16 8.63 17.42
C TYR A 359 39.18 8.03 16.44
N GLN A 360 40.41 8.56 16.44
CA GLN A 360 41.51 8.06 15.59
C GLN A 360 41.88 6.63 15.92
N GLU A 361 41.97 6.30 17.22
CA GLU A 361 42.27 4.95 17.71
C GLU A 361 41.17 3.97 17.27
N GLY A 362 39.90 4.31 17.51
CA GLY A 362 38.77 3.48 17.12
C GLY A 362 38.71 3.23 15.62
N LYS A 363 39.04 4.27 14.80
CA LYS A 363 39.10 4.15 13.35
C LYS A 363 40.27 3.27 12.89
N ALA A 364 41.46 3.46 13.44
CA ALA A 364 42.64 2.74 13.01
C ALA A 364 42.66 1.28 13.45
N MET A 365 42.14 1.01 14.64
CA MET A 365 42.11 -0.34 15.24
C MET A 365 40.80 -1.07 15.01
N HIS A 366 39.82 -0.44 14.34
CA HIS A 366 38.44 -0.98 14.19
C HIS A 366 37.80 -1.35 15.53
N HIS A 367 37.98 -0.50 16.54
CA HIS A 367 37.41 -0.66 17.87
C HIS A 367 36.28 0.33 18.16
N CYS A 368 35.34 -0.08 19.02
CA CYS A 368 34.25 0.78 19.48
C CYS A 368 34.64 1.73 20.63
N VAL A 369 35.93 2.01 20.83
CA VAL A 369 36.46 2.80 21.96
C VAL A 369 35.90 4.24 21.98
N TYR A 370 35.69 4.85 20.82
CA TYR A 370 35.02 6.16 20.70
C TYR A 370 33.50 6.05 20.76
N SER A 371 32.90 5.17 19.97
CA SER A 371 31.44 5.02 19.85
C SER A 371 30.77 4.56 21.15
N ASN A 372 31.44 3.72 21.93
CA ASN A 372 30.98 3.27 23.25
C ASN A 372 31.32 4.26 24.37
N GLY A 373 31.89 5.43 24.06
CA GLY A 373 32.08 6.52 24.99
C GLY A 373 33.03 6.23 26.13
N TYR A 374 34.12 5.47 25.91
CA TYR A 374 35.11 5.15 26.93
C TYR A 374 35.71 6.42 27.58
N TYR A 375 35.88 7.49 26.82
CA TYR A 375 36.34 8.79 27.33
C TYR A 375 35.41 9.44 28.38
N LYS A 376 34.18 8.94 28.56
CA LYS A 376 33.24 9.41 29.58
C LYS A 376 33.35 8.68 30.91
N ARG A 377 33.97 7.52 30.92
CA ARG A 377 34.11 6.68 32.10
C ARG A 377 35.15 7.27 33.07
N SER A 378 34.84 7.29 34.35
CA SER A 378 35.74 7.84 35.38
C SER A 378 36.77 6.83 35.91
N ASP A 379 36.53 5.56 35.71
CA ASP A 379 37.33 4.46 36.20
C ASP A 379 38.09 3.72 35.08
N CYS A 380 38.19 4.31 33.92
CA CYS A 380 38.79 3.68 32.74
C CYS A 380 39.88 4.57 32.17
N LEU A 381 41.12 4.05 32.07
CA LEU A 381 42.24 4.64 31.35
C LEU A 381 42.48 3.83 30.09
N ILE A 382 42.45 4.49 28.95
CA ILE A 382 42.75 3.85 27.67
C ILE A 382 44.18 4.23 27.25
N LEU A 383 44.96 3.21 26.97
CA LEU A 383 46.34 3.33 26.50
C LEU A 383 46.40 2.81 25.04
N SER A 384 47.25 3.39 24.23
CA SER A 384 47.61 2.93 22.88
C SER A 384 49.06 2.45 22.87
N ALA A 385 49.27 1.18 22.57
CA ALA A 385 50.59 0.61 22.32
C ALA A 385 50.97 0.77 20.86
N LYS A 386 52.19 1.26 20.61
CA LYS A 386 52.72 1.55 19.26
C LYS A 386 54.13 0.97 19.17
N ASP A 387 54.58 0.65 17.96
CA ASP A 387 55.99 0.38 17.68
C ASP A 387 56.84 1.66 17.59
N THR A 388 58.12 1.52 17.30
CA THR A 388 59.08 2.63 17.16
C THR A 388 58.71 3.57 15.98
N ASP A 389 58.03 3.07 14.97
CA ASP A 389 57.56 3.82 13.80
C ASP A 389 56.22 4.50 14.03
N GLY A 390 55.62 4.33 15.22
CA GLY A 390 54.37 4.93 15.62
C GLY A 390 53.10 4.19 15.12
N LYS A 391 53.27 3.00 14.54
CA LYS A 391 52.15 2.12 14.15
C LYS A 391 51.49 1.53 15.36
N ARG A 392 50.16 1.57 15.43
CA ARG A 392 49.36 1.02 16.52
C ARG A 392 49.41 -0.51 16.53
N ILE A 393 49.64 -1.10 17.71
CA ILE A 393 49.68 -2.54 17.91
C ILE A 393 48.45 -3.00 18.68
N GLU A 394 48.22 -2.46 19.88
CA GLU A 394 47.05 -2.79 20.71
C GLU A 394 46.51 -1.56 21.42
N THR A 395 45.19 -1.60 21.70
CA THR A 395 44.50 -0.67 22.59
C THR A 395 44.25 -1.37 23.91
N ILE A 396 44.68 -0.78 25.04
CA ILE A 396 44.64 -1.38 26.37
C ILE A 396 43.65 -0.57 27.23
N GLU A 397 42.75 -1.27 27.91
CA GLU A 397 41.86 -0.71 28.93
C GLU A 397 42.35 -1.10 30.31
N VAL A 398 42.65 -0.09 31.15
CA VAL A 398 43.05 -0.27 32.54
C VAL A 398 41.94 0.27 33.42
N ASN A 399 41.49 -0.55 34.37
CA ASN A 399 40.53 -0.12 35.39
C ASN A 399 41.32 0.65 36.50
N LEU A 400 40.95 1.91 36.70
CA LEU A 400 41.64 2.81 37.65
C LEU A 400 41.29 2.54 39.11
N LYS A 401 40.24 1.77 39.42
CA LYS A 401 39.85 1.40 40.78
C LYS A 401 40.64 0.16 41.26
N THR A 402 40.70 -0.87 40.42
CA THR A 402 41.33 -2.13 40.73
C THR A 402 42.80 -2.18 40.32
N LEU A 403 43.23 -1.30 39.44
CA LEU A 403 44.54 -1.27 38.77
C LEU A 403 44.84 -2.57 38.01
N ASP A 404 43.79 -3.10 37.36
CA ASP A 404 43.87 -4.28 36.49
C ASP A 404 43.72 -3.92 35.03
N ILE A 405 44.35 -4.69 34.17
CA ILE A 405 44.10 -4.63 32.74
C ILE A 405 42.77 -5.36 32.44
N VAL A 406 41.74 -4.63 32.01
CA VAL A 406 40.45 -5.19 31.66
C VAL A 406 40.54 -5.93 30.32
N GLN A 407 41.20 -5.31 29.34
CA GLN A 407 41.45 -5.90 28.03
C GLN A 407 42.64 -5.23 27.34
N SER A 408 43.27 -5.97 26.44
CA SER A 408 44.27 -5.49 25.48
C SER A 408 43.97 -6.14 24.15
N ARG A 409 43.72 -5.33 23.10
CA ARG A 409 43.22 -5.82 21.83
C ARG A 409 43.92 -5.16 20.64
N ALA A 410 44.31 -5.98 19.67
CA ALA A 410 44.80 -5.58 18.38
C ALA A 410 43.64 -5.23 17.41
N VAL A 411 43.95 -4.90 16.16
CA VAL A 411 42.97 -4.59 15.14
C VAL A 411 41.82 -5.61 15.09
N CYS A 412 40.58 -5.11 14.96
CA CYS A 412 39.35 -5.91 14.92
C CYS A 412 39.16 -6.81 16.17
N ASN A 413 39.59 -6.35 17.36
CA ASN A 413 39.58 -7.07 18.64
C ASN A 413 40.39 -8.37 18.64
N GLY A 414 41.33 -8.49 17.74
CA GLY A 414 42.31 -9.60 17.71
C GLY A 414 43.34 -9.55 18.84
N VAL A 415 44.32 -10.42 18.74
CA VAL A 415 45.52 -10.49 19.63
C VAL A 415 46.75 -10.33 18.76
N SER A 416 47.66 -9.45 19.15
CA SER A 416 48.92 -9.26 18.44
C SER A 416 49.99 -10.24 18.87
N GLU A 417 51.04 -10.41 18.09
CA GLU A 417 52.23 -11.16 18.46
C GLU A 417 52.97 -10.55 19.69
N TYR A 418 52.74 -9.27 19.96
CA TYR A 418 53.32 -8.53 21.09
C TYR A 418 52.42 -8.52 22.32
N HIS A 419 51.30 -9.21 22.33
CA HIS A 419 50.28 -9.16 23.39
C HIS A 419 50.85 -9.40 24.78
N ASP A 420 51.58 -10.51 24.98
CA ASP A 420 52.14 -10.87 26.29
C ASP A 420 53.19 -9.86 26.74
N GLN A 421 53.99 -9.32 25.81
CA GLN A 421 54.99 -8.29 26.07
C GLN A 421 54.31 -6.99 26.52
N ILE A 422 53.28 -6.56 25.83
CA ILE A 422 52.48 -5.34 26.14
C ILE A 422 51.84 -5.49 27.53
N VAL A 423 51.16 -6.62 27.79
CA VAL A 423 50.52 -6.87 29.09
C VAL A 423 51.51 -6.90 30.23
N LYS A 424 52.68 -7.58 30.06
CA LYS A 424 53.77 -7.60 31.06
C LYS A 424 54.33 -6.21 31.30
N LEU A 425 54.55 -5.43 30.25
CA LEU A 425 55.11 -4.08 30.29
C LEU A 425 54.17 -3.13 31.07
N VAL A 426 52.85 -3.16 30.79
CA VAL A 426 51.85 -2.37 31.54
C VAL A 426 51.80 -2.82 33.01
N LYS A 427 51.74 -4.13 33.31
CA LYS A 427 51.72 -4.64 34.69
C LYS A 427 52.95 -4.21 35.47
N LYS A 428 54.15 -4.34 34.90
CA LYS A 428 55.42 -3.91 35.53
C LYS A 428 55.43 -2.43 35.89
N ASN A 429 54.76 -1.61 35.09
CA ASN A 429 54.71 -0.15 35.24
C ASN A 429 53.39 0.34 35.88
N MET A 430 52.57 -0.53 36.46
CA MET A 430 51.29 -0.15 37.08
C MET A 430 51.48 0.85 38.24
N ASN A 431 52.63 0.85 38.90
CA ASN A 431 52.96 1.85 39.91
C ASN A 431 53.02 3.27 39.38
N LEU A 432 53.38 3.51 38.10
CA LEU A 432 53.34 4.85 37.48
C LEU A 432 51.90 5.35 37.39
N ILE A 433 50.95 4.46 37.04
CA ILE A 433 49.52 4.79 36.98
C ILE A 433 49.01 5.11 38.40
N ARG A 434 49.40 4.26 39.39
CA ARG A 434 49.03 4.47 40.82
C ARG A 434 49.52 5.81 41.35
N GLN A 435 50.77 6.16 41.10
CA GLN A 435 51.36 7.45 41.52
C GLN A 435 50.59 8.64 40.93
N LYS A 436 50.20 8.56 39.64
CA LYS A 436 49.38 9.60 38.97
C LYS A 436 47.95 9.67 39.48
N LEU A 437 47.42 8.62 40.10
CA LEU A 437 46.10 8.64 40.74
C LEU A 437 46.12 9.40 42.08
N ILE A 438 47.22 9.33 42.81
CA ILE A 438 47.39 9.91 44.17
C ILE A 438 47.86 11.37 44.08
N ALA A 439 48.58 11.74 43.02
CA ALA A 439 48.99 13.11 42.73
C ALA A 439 47.82 13.96 42.17
#